data_9103d8ac6e83ef51fa4b851a81cd4a89
#
_entry.id   9103d8ac6e83ef51fa4b851a81cd4a89
#
_cell.length_a   1.000
_cell.length_b   1.000
_cell.length_c   1.000
_cell.angle_alpha   90.00
_cell.angle_beta   90.00
_cell.angle_gamma   90.00
#
_symmetry.space_group_name_H-M   'P 1'
#
loop_
_entity.id
_entity.type
_entity.pdbx_description
1 polymer ?
#
loop_
_entity_poly.entity_id
_entity_poly.type
_entity_poly.pdbx_seq_one_letter_code
_entity_poly.pdbx_strand_id
1 'polypeptide(L)'
;MAKVPGIHTWESDGSGIQIGMATRGLSPNRSWEFNVRQNGYDISSDPFGYPEAYYTPQLQAVQRLQIVRGAGALQYGPQFGGMLNFILRDGSDIQKSIELETQNTAGSFGLFNSYTAIGGQLNKVHYYGFYDHRQADGWRENGRYKVRTGFTTVNYQVSPKLKLGFELMRWNMRS
;
A
#
# COMPACT_ATOMS: atom_id res chain seq x y z
N MET A 1 -6.56 -9.67 -4.03
CA MET A 1 -5.63 -9.74 -5.19
C MET A 1 -5.55 -11.13 -5.81
N ALA A 2 -5.52 -12.20 -5.05
CA ALA A 2 -5.46 -13.59 -5.57
C ALA A 2 -6.58 -14.01 -6.54
N LYS A 3 -7.64 -13.22 -6.65
CA LYS A 3 -8.77 -13.48 -7.58
C LYS A 3 -8.62 -12.81 -8.95
N VAL A 4 -7.53 -12.08 -9.21
CA VAL A 4 -7.31 -11.47 -10.52
C VAL A 4 -6.60 -12.46 -11.43
N PRO A 5 -7.22 -12.89 -12.55
CA PRO A 5 -6.63 -13.89 -13.43
C PRO A 5 -5.25 -13.46 -13.94
N GLY A 6 -4.29 -14.39 -13.89
CA GLY A 6 -2.94 -14.17 -14.37
C GLY A 6 -2.04 -13.36 -13.43
N ILE A 7 -2.47 -13.10 -12.19
CA ILE A 7 -1.62 -12.58 -11.12
C ILE A 7 -1.37 -13.72 -10.13
N HIS A 8 -0.11 -13.95 -9.84
CA HIS A 8 0.35 -14.83 -8.77
C HIS A 8 0.83 -13.99 -7.60
N THR A 9 0.31 -14.28 -6.41
CA THR A 9 0.70 -13.60 -5.17
C THR A 9 1.37 -14.56 -4.22
N TRP A 10 2.38 -14.08 -3.52
CA TRP A 10 3.11 -14.83 -2.50
C TRP A 10 3.18 -13.99 -1.22
N GLU A 11 2.78 -14.57 -0.11
CA GLU A 11 2.96 -13.99 1.21
C GLU A 11 4.25 -14.56 1.82
N SER A 12 5.24 -13.70 2.02
CA SER A 12 6.56 -14.13 2.49
C SER A 12 6.60 -14.42 3.99
N ASP A 13 5.68 -13.85 4.76
CA ASP A 13 5.73 -13.83 6.23
C ASP A 13 4.52 -14.49 6.91
N GLY A 14 3.54 -14.95 6.14
CA GLY A 14 2.29 -15.53 6.68
C GLY A 14 1.39 -14.54 7.43
N SER A 15 1.76 -13.27 7.45
CA SER A 15 1.05 -12.18 8.16
C SER A 15 0.57 -11.08 7.21
N GLY A 16 0.89 -11.23 5.91
CA GLY A 16 0.49 -10.28 4.87
C GLY A 16 1.18 -8.92 4.96
N ILE A 17 2.32 -8.82 5.64
CA ILE A 17 3.11 -7.59 5.73
C ILE A 17 3.78 -7.31 4.40
N GLN A 18 4.34 -8.36 3.80
CA GLN A 18 5.02 -8.30 2.52
C GLN A 18 4.34 -9.27 1.54
N ILE A 19 3.68 -8.70 0.54
CA ILE A 19 3.00 -9.46 -0.51
C ILE A 19 3.80 -9.27 -1.80
N GLY A 20 4.45 -10.34 -2.23
CA GLY A 20 5.07 -10.41 -3.54
C GLY A 20 4.04 -10.70 -4.63
N MET A 21 4.26 -10.15 -5.81
CA MET A 21 3.38 -10.35 -6.97
C MET A 21 4.17 -10.57 -8.24
N ALA A 22 3.61 -11.46 -9.08
CA ALA A 22 4.13 -11.72 -10.42
C ALA A 22 3.02 -12.04 -11.41
N THR A 23 3.35 -11.96 -12.69
CA THR A 23 2.51 -12.37 -13.81
C THR A 23 3.30 -13.30 -14.71
N ARG A 24 2.62 -14.03 -15.58
CA ARG A 24 3.23 -14.84 -16.66
C ARG A 24 4.23 -15.91 -16.19
N GLY A 25 4.04 -16.46 -14.99
CA GLY A 25 4.94 -17.47 -14.44
C GLY A 25 6.29 -16.93 -13.92
N LEU A 26 6.45 -15.62 -13.85
CA LEU A 26 7.61 -14.99 -13.22
C LEU A 26 7.59 -15.20 -11.69
N SER A 27 8.72 -14.97 -11.04
CA SER A 27 8.86 -15.11 -9.60
C SER A 27 8.09 -13.99 -8.84
N PRO A 28 7.20 -14.32 -7.91
CA PRO A 28 6.53 -13.30 -7.09
C PRO A 28 7.39 -12.81 -5.93
N ASN A 29 8.60 -13.40 -5.74
CA ASN A 29 9.44 -13.05 -4.60
C ASN A 29 9.74 -11.56 -4.57
N ARG A 30 9.28 -10.87 -3.50
CA ARG A 30 9.45 -9.43 -3.27
C ARG A 30 9.08 -8.53 -4.45
N SER A 31 8.19 -9.01 -5.35
CA SER A 31 7.79 -8.31 -6.57
C SER A 31 8.94 -7.84 -7.48
N TRP A 32 10.07 -8.52 -7.44
CA TRP A 32 11.29 -8.22 -8.17
C TRP A 32 11.08 -7.84 -9.65
N GLU A 33 10.21 -8.58 -10.36
CA GLU A 33 9.96 -8.39 -11.78
C GLU A 33 8.70 -7.56 -12.06
N PHE A 34 8.16 -6.92 -11.04
CA PHE A 34 6.91 -6.17 -11.10
C PHE A 34 7.12 -4.76 -10.55
N ASN A 35 6.82 -3.72 -11.33
CA ASN A 35 6.91 -2.36 -10.83
C ASN A 35 5.76 -2.08 -9.87
N VAL A 36 6.07 -1.77 -8.62
CA VAL A 36 5.09 -1.50 -7.58
C VAL A 36 5.07 -0.03 -7.23
N ARG A 37 3.89 0.59 -7.30
CA ARG A 37 3.69 2.01 -7.08
C ARG A 37 2.59 2.29 -6.05
N GLN A 38 2.70 3.44 -5.43
CA GLN A 38 1.64 4.04 -4.61
C GLN A 38 1.39 5.45 -5.13
N ASN A 39 0.11 5.79 -5.39
CA ASN A 39 -0.30 7.09 -5.93
C ASN A 39 0.55 7.57 -7.13
N GLY A 40 1.09 6.62 -7.92
CA GLY A 40 1.89 6.90 -9.11
C GLY A 40 3.41 6.99 -8.87
N TYR A 41 3.91 7.07 -7.64
CA TYR A 41 5.34 7.01 -7.35
C TYR A 41 5.80 5.59 -7.00
N ASP A 42 7.03 5.28 -7.37
CA ASP A 42 7.65 3.98 -7.13
C ASP A 42 7.88 3.77 -5.62
N ILE A 43 7.50 2.60 -5.10
CA ILE A 43 7.70 2.20 -3.70
C ILE A 43 8.64 1.00 -3.55
N SER A 44 9.31 0.62 -4.62
CA SER A 44 10.40 -0.35 -4.56
C SER A 44 11.65 0.27 -3.94
N SER A 45 12.63 -0.55 -3.60
CA SER A 45 13.94 -0.11 -3.10
C SER A 45 14.91 0.23 -4.23
N ASP A 46 14.41 0.53 -5.43
CA ASP A 46 15.17 0.81 -6.64
C ASP A 46 16.25 1.91 -6.47
N PRO A 47 16.02 3.01 -5.71
CA PRO A 47 17.06 4.00 -5.43
C PRO A 47 18.33 3.44 -4.79
N PHE A 48 18.24 2.25 -4.15
CA PHE A 48 19.37 1.54 -3.55
C PHE A 48 19.87 0.40 -4.43
N GLY A 49 19.42 0.30 -5.69
CA GLY A 49 19.80 -0.75 -6.63
C GLY A 49 19.06 -2.07 -6.47
N TYR A 50 17.96 -2.09 -5.70
CA TYR A 50 17.12 -3.27 -5.48
C TYR A 50 15.72 -3.03 -6.03
N PRO A 51 15.29 -3.72 -7.11
CA PRO A 51 13.95 -3.56 -7.67
C PRO A 51 12.85 -4.24 -6.81
N GLU A 52 13.15 -4.58 -5.57
CA GLU A 52 12.28 -5.29 -4.66
C GLU A 52 11.36 -4.35 -3.88
N ALA A 53 10.11 -4.75 -3.70
CA ALA A 53 9.17 -4.04 -2.85
C ALA A 53 9.16 -4.66 -1.44
N TYR A 54 9.66 -3.91 -0.46
CA TYR A 54 9.67 -4.31 0.96
C TYR A 54 8.48 -3.77 1.74
N TYR A 55 7.77 -2.84 1.17
CA TYR A 55 6.57 -2.23 1.72
C TYR A 55 5.35 -2.59 0.88
N THR A 56 4.26 -2.95 1.52
CA THR A 56 2.95 -3.12 0.89
C THR A 56 1.97 -2.14 1.53
N PRO A 57 1.30 -1.29 0.75
CA PRO A 57 0.28 -0.37 1.27
C PRO A 57 -0.84 -1.12 2.01
N GLN A 58 -1.32 -0.52 3.10
CA GLN A 58 -2.43 -1.06 3.87
C GLN A 58 -3.68 -1.14 3.02
N LEU A 59 -4.20 -2.36 2.81
CA LEU A 59 -5.34 -2.60 1.91
C LEU A 59 -6.60 -1.85 2.34
N GLN A 60 -6.76 -1.57 3.63
CA GLN A 60 -7.85 -0.75 4.18
C GLN A 60 -7.83 0.68 3.64
N ALA A 61 -6.63 1.22 3.38
CA ALA A 61 -6.45 2.55 2.83
C ALA A 61 -6.51 2.60 1.30
N VAL A 62 -6.57 1.45 0.62
CA VAL A 62 -6.55 1.39 -0.84
C VAL A 62 -7.96 1.61 -1.39
N GLN A 63 -8.12 2.67 -2.17
CA GLN A 63 -9.34 2.97 -2.90
C GLN A 63 -9.44 2.13 -4.19
N ARG A 64 -8.33 1.98 -4.92
CA ARG A 64 -8.30 1.32 -6.23
C ARG A 64 -6.93 0.72 -6.53
N LEU A 65 -6.92 -0.42 -7.21
CA LEU A 65 -5.74 -1.03 -7.79
C LEU A 65 -5.72 -0.80 -9.30
N GLN A 66 -4.61 -0.32 -9.81
CA GLN A 66 -4.37 -0.18 -11.24
C GLN A 66 -3.29 -1.16 -11.65
N ILE A 67 -3.58 -1.99 -12.64
CA ILE A 67 -2.67 -3.03 -13.14
C ILE A 67 -2.44 -2.78 -14.61
N VAL A 68 -1.17 -2.59 -14.99
CA VAL A 68 -0.73 -2.52 -16.38
C VAL A 68 0.07 -3.77 -16.70
N ARG A 69 -0.32 -4.48 -17.75
CA ARG A 69 0.30 -5.73 -18.17
C ARG A 69 1.06 -5.54 -19.48
N GLY A 70 2.15 -6.31 -19.63
CA GLY A 70 2.89 -6.35 -20.88
C GLY A 70 3.72 -5.11 -21.16
N ALA A 71 3.97 -4.83 -22.43
CA ALA A 71 4.86 -3.78 -22.88
C ALA A 71 4.46 -2.37 -22.41
N GLY A 72 3.17 -2.11 -22.14
CA GLY A 72 2.70 -0.85 -21.59
C GLY A 72 3.28 -0.52 -20.22
N ALA A 73 3.75 -1.53 -19.46
CA ALA A 73 4.38 -1.31 -18.17
C ALA A 73 5.81 -0.76 -18.26
N LEU A 74 6.49 -0.92 -19.39
CA LEU A 74 7.89 -0.49 -19.59
C LEU A 74 8.08 1.03 -19.50
N GLN A 75 7.02 1.81 -19.70
CA GLN A 75 7.07 3.27 -19.48
C GLN A 75 7.25 3.64 -18.00
N TYR A 76 7.00 2.70 -17.07
CA TYR A 76 7.08 2.91 -15.62
C TYR A 76 8.36 2.32 -15.01
N GLY A 77 9.06 1.45 -15.73
CA GLY A 77 10.29 0.80 -15.26
C GLY A 77 10.68 -0.40 -16.11
N PRO A 78 11.86 -0.97 -15.88
CA PRO A 78 12.39 -2.08 -16.68
C PRO A 78 11.77 -3.44 -16.35
N GLN A 79 10.84 -3.52 -15.38
CA GLN A 79 10.25 -4.77 -14.93
C GLN A 79 9.29 -5.34 -15.98
N PHE A 80 9.58 -6.54 -16.47
CA PHE A 80 8.81 -7.22 -17.52
C PHE A 80 7.46 -7.79 -17.06
N GLY A 81 7.29 -8.02 -15.79
CA GLY A 81 6.08 -8.60 -15.20
C GLY A 81 4.85 -7.71 -15.35
N GLY A 82 5.05 -6.40 -15.28
CA GLY A 82 3.97 -5.44 -15.31
C GLY A 82 4.14 -4.32 -14.28
N MET A 83 3.09 -3.53 -14.10
CA MET A 83 3.02 -2.48 -13.09
C MET A 83 1.76 -2.63 -12.26
N LEU A 84 1.89 -2.47 -10.95
CA LEU A 84 0.80 -2.33 -10.00
C LEU A 84 0.89 -0.99 -9.30
N ASN A 85 -0.19 -0.23 -9.33
CA ASN A 85 -0.29 1.03 -8.61
C ASN A 85 -1.44 0.97 -7.61
N PHE A 86 -1.10 1.16 -6.34
CA PHE A 86 -2.05 1.31 -5.25
C PHE A 86 -2.49 2.76 -5.18
N ILE A 87 -3.73 3.05 -5.54
CA ILE A 87 -4.31 4.37 -5.32
C ILE A 87 -4.93 4.37 -3.92
N LEU A 88 -4.37 5.17 -3.03
CA LEU A 88 -4.87 5.32 -1.67
C LEU A 88 -6.08 6.27 -1.63
N ARG A 89 -6.87 6.13 -0.59
CA ARG A 89 -7.97 7.04 -0.28
C ARG A 89 -7.41 8.43 -0.01
N ASP A 90 -8.09 9.44 -0.53
CA ASP A 90 -7.71 10.85 -0.39
C ASP A 90 -8.80 11.70 0.27
N GLY A 91 -9.87 11.06 0.76
CA GLY A 91 -11.01 11.70 1.37
C GLY A 91 -12.08 12.16 0.39
N SER A 92 -11.86 12.07 -0.92
CA SER A 92 -12.85 12.44 -1.93
C SER A 92 -14.05 11.50 -2.01
N ASP A 93 -13.92 10.29 -1.48
CA ASP A 93 -14.98 9.30 -1.35
C ASP A 93 -15.86 9.51 -0.10
N ILE A 94 -15.46 10.40 0.80
CA ILE A 94 -16.14 10.70 2.06
C ILE A 94 -16.97 11.99 1.90
N GLN A 95 -18.29 11.86 2.04
CA GLN A 95 -19.19 13.04 1.93
C GLN A 95 -19.36 13.81 3.25
N LYS A 96 -18.96 13.20 4.36
CA LYS A 96 -19.03 13.82 5.69
C LYS A 96 -17.86 14.76 5.92
N SER A 97 -18.06 15.75 6.76
CA SER A 97 -16.97 16.62 7.20
C SER A 97 -15.89 15.89 7.96
N ILE A 98 -16.28 14.83 8.70
CA ILE A 98 -15.38 13.94 9.41
C ILE A 98 -15.95 12.53 9.44
N GLU A 99 -15.12 11.54 9.20
CA GLU A 99 -15.40 10.12 9.37
C GLU A 99 -14.21 9.45 10.02
N LEU A 100 -14.47 8.65 11.04
CA LEU A 100 -13.48 7.86 11.76
C LEU A 100 -13.74 6.38 11.48
N GLU A 101 -12.69 5.66 11.12
CA GLU A 101 -12.71 4.22 10.90
C GLU A 101 -11.66 3.56 11.80
N THR A 102 -12.00 2.45 12.45
CA THR A 102 -11.05 1.64 13.20
C THR A 102 -11.28 0.17 12.94
N GLN A 103 -10.20 -0.57 12.75
CA GLN A 103 -10.20 -2.02 12.59
C GLN A 103 -9.12 -2.64 13.47
N ASN A 104 -9.52 -3.51 14.38
CA ASN A 104 -8.60 -4.21 15.26
C ASN A 104 -8.70 -5.71 15.02
N THR A 105 -7.56 -6.38 14.98
CA THR A 105 -7.44 -7.82 14.78
C THR A 105 -6.48 -8.38 15.82
N ALA A 106 -6.92 -9.42 16.53
CA ALA A 106 -6.08 -10.17 17.44
C ALA A 106 -6.10 -11.66 17.08
N GLY A 107 -5.00 -12.36 17.30
CA GLY A 107 -4.86 -13.76 16.93
C GLY A 107 -3.75 -14.48 17.69
N SER A 108 -3.48 -15.72 17.29
CA SER A 108 -2.44 -16.55 17.87
C SER A 108 -1.05 -15.92 17.65
N PHE A 109 -0.05 -16.41 18.41
CA PHE A 109 1.36 -15.96 18.30
C PHE A 109 1.54 -14.45 18.54
N GLY A 110 0.76 -13.86 19.48
CA GLY A 110 0.85 -12.44 19.78
C GLY A 110 0.41 -11.51 18.66
N LEU A 111 -0.34 -12.03 17.66
CA LEU A 111 -0.84 -11.21 16.56
C LEU A 111 -1.77 -10.13 17.09
N PHE A 112 -1.40 -8.88 16.85
CA PHE A 112 -2.23 -7.71 17.10
C PHE A 112 -2.02 -6.68 16.00
N ASN A 113 -3.08 -6.35 15.30
CA ASN A 113 -3.12 -5.32 14.29
C ASN A 113 -4.19 -4.29 14.65
N SER A 114 -3.84 -3.02 14.55
CA SER A 114 -4.75 -1.91 14.80
C SER A 114 -4.58 -0.87 13.69
N TYR A 115 -5.62 -0.69 12.91
CA TYR A 115 -5.73 0.33 11.88
C TYR A 115 -6.75 1.37 12.31
N THR A 116 -6.38 2.63 12.28
CA THR A 116 -7.27 3.75 12.56
C THR A 116 -7.09 4.81 11.49
N ALA A 117 -8.19 5.23 10.88
CA ALA A 117 -8.20 6.25 9.85
C ALA A 117 -9.20 7.36 10.16
N ILE A 118 -8.87 8.55 9.72
CA ILE A 118 -9.72 9.72 9.76
C ILE A 118 -9.74 10.36 8.38
N GLY A 119 -10.89 10.77 7.92
CA GLY A 119 -11.03 11.45 6.65
C GLY A 119 -12.27 12.30 6.57
N GLY A 120 -12.35 13.12 5.54
CA GLY A 120 -13.52 13.97 5.34
C GLY A 120 -13.36 14.96 4.22
N GLN A 121 -14.45 15.73 4.04
CA GLN A 121 -14.52 16.80 3.07
C GLN A 121 -15.05 18.06 3.73
N LEU A 122 -14.29 19.16 3.59
CA LEU A 122 -14.66 20.50 4.06
C LEU A 122 -14.60 21.47 2.89
N ASN A 123 -15.74 21.81 2.31
CA ASN A 123 -15.83 22.67 1.13
C ASN A 123 -14.95 22.16 -0.03
N LYS A 124 -13.85 22.86 -0.30
CA LYS A 124 -12.87 22.53 -1.36
C LYS A 124 -11.69 21.70 -0.87
N VAL A 125 -11.68 21.31 0.39
CA VAL A 125 -10.61 20.53 1.00
C VAL A 125 -11.08 19.10 1.20
N HIS A 126 -10.32 18.13 0.71
CA HIS A 126 -10.44 16.71 1.02
C HIS A 126 -9.22 16.29 1.81
N TYR A 127 -9.41 15.50 2.84
CA TYR A 127 -8.32 15.01 3.64
C TYR A 127 -8.54 13.56 4.05
N TYR A 128 -7.46 12.84 4.18
CA TYR A 128 -7.46 11.47 4.68
C TYR A 128 -6.14 11.17 5.36
N GLY A 129 -6.19 10.44 6.46
CA GLY A 129 -5.01 9.98 7.14
C GLY A 129 -5.29 8.70 7.90
N PHE A 130 -4.26 7.85 8.05
CA PHE A 130 -4.35 6.67 8.88
C PHE A 130 -3.08 6.42 9.67
N TYR A 131 -3.25 5.69 10.76
CA TYR A 131 -2.18 5.06 11.51
C TYR A 131 -2.46 3.56 11.60
N ASP A 132 -1.48 2.75 11.23
CA ASP A 132 -1.52 1.30 11.28
C ASP A 132 -0.39 0.76 12.15
N HIS A 133 -0.74 -0.12 13.07
CA HIS A 133 0.18 -0.83 13.93
C HIS A 133 -0.04 -2.32 13.76
N ARG A 134 1.01 -3.06 13.44
CA ARG A 134 0.98 -4.52 13.29
C ARG A 134 2.12 -5.13 14.07
N GLN A 135 1.82 -6.18 14.80
CA GLN A 135 2.83 -6.97 15.48
C GLN A 135 2.41 -8.44 15.56
N ALA A 136 3.41 -9.31 15.57
CA ALA A 136 3.26 -10.71 15.99
C ALA A 136 4.62 -11.25 16.42
N ASP A 137 4.59 -12.33 17.22
CA ASP A 137 5.79 -13.08 17.57
C ASP A 137 6.20 -14.06 16.47
N GLY A 138 5.26 -14.37 15.55
CA GLY A 138 5.46 -15.34 14.49
C GLY A 138 5.35 -16.79 14.99
N TRP A 139 5.24 -17.72 14.06
CA TRP A 139 5.16 -19.17 14.33
C TRP A 139 6.51 -19.87 14.12
N ARG A 140 7.52 -19.14 13.63
CA ARG A 140 8.92 -19.60 13.47
C ARG A 140 9.84 -18.83 14.39
N GLU A 141 10.95 -19.43 14.77
CA GLU A 141 12.05 -18.73 15.44
C GLU A 141 12.45 -17.50 14.60
N ASN A 142 12.72 -16.39 15.28
CA ASN A 142 13.06 -15.11 14.65
C ASN A 142 11.97 -14.55 13.72
N GLY A 143 10.72 -15.00 13.88
CA GLY A 143 9.57 -14.51 13.12
C GLY A 143 8.88 -13.26 13.72
N ARG A 144 9.41 -12.75 14.84
CA ARG A 144 8.84 -11.55 15.50
C ARG A 144 8.96 -10.33 14.60
N TYR A 145 7.88 -9.57 14.51
CA TYR A 145 7.90 -8.29 13.81
C TYR A 145 7.02 -7.25 14.50
N LYS A 146 7.37 -6.01 14.26
CA LYS A 146 6.57 -4.84 14.63
C LYS A 146 6.64 -3.80 13.53
N VAL A 147 5.50 -3.48 12.92
CA VAL A 147 5.40 -2.50 11.83
C VAL A 147 4.49 -1.36 12.26
N ARG A 148 4.88 -0.16 11.93
CA ARG A 148 4.08 1.06 12.13
C ARG A 148 4.07 1.85 10.84
N THR A 149 2.89 2.22 10.39
CA THR A 149 2.69 3.03 9.20
C THR A 149 1.80 4.22 9.52
N GLY A 150 2.23 5.40 9.14
CA GLY A 150 1.42 6.60 9.18
C GLY A 150 1.36 7.22 7.80
N PHE A 151 0.18 7.68 7.41
CA PHE A 151 -0.08 8.32 6.13
C PHE A 151 -1.03 9.49 6.33
N THR A 152 -0.81 10.57 5.61
CA THR A 152 -1.71 11.72 5.58
C THR A 152 -1.68 12.35 4.21
N THR A 153 -2.85 12.68 3.68
CA THR A 153 -3.00 13.48 2.47
C THR A 153 -4.03 14.58 2.68
N VAL A 154 -3.74 15.75 2.13
CA VAL A 154 -4.66 16.89 2.10
C VAL A 154 -4.66 17.45 0.68
N ASN A 155 -5.84 17.59 0.11
CA ASN A 155 -6.05 18.07 -1.24
C ASN A 155 -6.97 19.28 -1.23
N TYR A 156 -6.56 20.34 -1.89
CA TYR A 156 -7.32 21.58 -2.04
C TYR A 156 -7.66 21.84 -3.50
N GLN A 157 -8.95 21.92 -3.81
CA GLN A 157 -9.43 22.26 -5.15
C GLN A 157 -9.46 23.78 -5.32
N VAL A 158 -8.39 24.33 -5.89
CA VAL A 158 -8.25 25.78 -6.13
C VAL A 158 -9.26 26.25 -7.17
N SER A 159 -9.35 25.53 -8.30
CA SER A 159 -10.28 25.79 -9.39
C SER A 159 -10.70 24.47 -10.06
N PRO A 160 -11.68 24.44 -10.99
CA PRO A 160 -12.04 23.22 -11.70
C PRO A 160 -10.87 22.53 -12.43
N LYS A 161 -9.81 23.30 -12.74
CA LYS A 161 -8.64 22.81 -13.48
C LYS A 161 -7.37 22.69 -12.64
N LEU A 162 -7.39 23.13 -11.37
CA LEU A 162 -6.19 23.15 -10.52
C LEU A 162 -6.50 22.56 -9.15
N LYS A 163 -5.83 21.46 -8.82
CA LYS A 163 -5.83 20.80 -7.51
C LYS A 163 -4.41 20.84 -6.94
N LEU A 164 -4.27 21.28 -5.71
CA LEU A 164 -3.03 21.20 -4.94
C LEU A 164 -3.16 20.05 -3.92
N GLY A 165 -2.15 19.22 -3.87
CA GLY A 165 -2.11 18.08 -2.94
C GLY A 165 -0.81 18.04 -2.14
N PHE A 166 -0.94 17.66 -0.89
CA PHE A 166 0.19 17.35 -0.01
C PHE A 166 0.01 15.94 0.51
N GLU A 167 1.07 15.14 0.47
CA GLU A 167 1.11 13.78 0.98
C GLU A 167 2.34 13.57 1.86
N LEU A 168 2.14 12.95 3.01
CA LEU A 168 3.21 12.56 3.91
C LEU A 168 3.00 11.11 4.32
N MET A 169 4.08 10.32 4.26
CA MET A 169 4.09 8.93 4.68
C MET A 169 5.31 8.62 5.53
N ARG A 170 5.09 7.80 6.55
CA ARG A 170 6.15 7.21 7.37
C ARG A 170 5.88 5.72 7.57
N TRP A 171 6.86 4.92 7.23
CA TRP A 171 6.87 3.48 7.48
C TRP A 171 8.09 3.10 8.32
N ASN A 172 7.89 2.21 9.29
CA ASN A 172 8.96 1.70 10.14
C ASN A 172 8.69 0.24 10.49
N MET A 173 9.67 -0.61 10.30
CA MET A 173 9.65 -2.02 10.65
C MET A 173 10.80 -2.36 11.58
N ARG A 174 10.52 -3.18 12.59
CA ARG A 174 11.51 -3.80 13.48
C ARG A 174 11.24 -5.30 13.50
N SER A 175 12.23 -6.08 13.25
CA SER A 175 12.27 -7.54 13.38
C SER A 175 13.14 -7.91 14.58
#